data_855205ce192edf751d3a404182c98215
#
_entry.id   855205ce192edf751d3a404182c98215
#
_cell.length_a   1.000
_cell.length_b   1.000
_cell.length_c   1.000
_cell.angle_alpha   90.00
_cell.angle_beta   90.00
_cell.angle_gamma   90.00
#
_symmetry.space_group_name_H-M   'P 1'
#
loop_
_entity.id
_entity.type
_entity.pdbx_description
1 polymer ?
#
loop_
_entity_poly.entity_id
_entity_poly.type
_entity_poly.pdbx_seq_one_letter_code
_entity_poly.pdbx_strand_id
1 'polypeptide(L)'
;EIRRERAIELVAEGMRFDDLRRWKCGSLMETLPWSGIHIPGLEQPVDVNGDGVDDYYFTEGEVTAAPAAYRNIAIRVNQDGVGLYAEANAVAGYDLVYKTGAGDRYWYPDGRQYLYPIPAKVIRDYKNAGYTISQNPYWDNE
;
A
#
# COMPACT_ATOMS: atom_id res chain seq x y z
N GLU A 1 -20.65 3.57 -6.53
CA GLU A 1 -20.18 4.69 -7.36
C GLU A 1 -19.68 5.86 -6.52
N ILE A 2 -20.48 6.43 -5.61
CA ILE A 2 -20.09 7.58 -4.75
C ILE A 2 -18.77 7.34 -4.00
N ARG A 3 -18.54 6.13 -3.47
CA ARG A 3 -17.29 5.81 -2.76
C ARG A 3 -16.07 5.80 -3.68
N ARG A 4 -16.26 5.40 -4.94
CA ARG A 4 -15.23 5.41 -5.96
C ARG A 4 -14.89 6.84 -6.36
N GLU A 5 -15.89 7.65 -6.68
CA GLU A 5 -15.70 9.06 -7.02
C GLU A 5 -14.98 9.80 -5.89
N ARG A 6 -15.45 9.63 -4.64
CA ARG A 6 -14.78 10.23 -3.49
C ARG A 6 -13.32 9.79 -3.35
N ALA A 7 -13.00 8.53 -3.66
CA ALA A 7 -11.62 8.04 -3.60
C ALA A 7 -10.71 8.67 -4.67
N ILE A 8 -11.27 9.00 -5.82
CA ILE A 8 -10.57 9.67 -6.93
C ILE A 8 -10.38 11.16 -6.61
N GLU A 9 -11.45 11.85 -6.22
CA GLU A 9 -11.45 13.29 -5.95
C GLU A 9 -10.54 13.67 -4.77
N LEU A 10 -10.46 12.82 -3.75
CA LEU A 10 -9.68 13.09 -2.54
C LEU A 10 -8.35 12.30 -2.49
N VAL A 11 -7.84 11.91 -3.65
CA VAL A 11 -6.52 11.27 -3.73
C VAL A 11 -5.45 12.21 -3.18
N ALA A 12 -4.57 11.69 -2.33
CA ALA A 12 -3.51 12.43 -1.63
C ALA A 12 -3.97 13.47 -0.59
N GLU A 13 -5.27 13.64 -0.34
CA GLU A 13 -5.81 14.54 0.70
C GLU A 13 -5.75 13.95 2.13
N GLY A 14 -5.20 12.74 2.29
CA GLY A 14 -5.11 12.05 3.58
C GLY A 14 -6.43 11.47 4.12
N MET A 15 -7.54 11.63 3.41
CA MET A 15 -8.89 11.25 3.86
C MET A 15 -9.19 9.76 3.73
N ARG A 16 -8.36 9.00 3.00
CA ARG A 16 -8.64 7.60 2.65
C ARG A 16 -8.79 6.69 3.86
N PHE A 17 -7.94 6.85 4.86
CA PHE A 17 -7.96 6.03 6.07
C PHE A 17 -9.27 6.22 6.85
N ASP A 18 -9.71 7.47 7.01
CA ASP A 18 -10.96 7.79 7.70
C ASP A 18 -12.17 7.28 6.95
N ASP A 19 -12.15 7.31 5.63
CA ASP A 19 -13.21 6.74 4.79
C ASP A 19 -13.29 5.22 4.95
N LEU A 20 -12.17 4.50 4.95
CA LEU A 20 -12.13 3.06 5.18
C LEU A 20 -12.72 2.69 6.54
N ARG A 21 -12.42 3.48 7.57
CA ARG A 21 -12.99 3.32 8.92
C ARG A 21 -14.48 3.59 8.96
N ARG A 22 -14.91 4.73 8.43
CA ARG A 22 -16.32 5.15 8.37
C ARG A 22 -17.20 4.15 7.62
N TRP A 23 -16.69 3.59 6.55
CA TRP A 23 -17.42 2.62 5.72
C TRP A 23 -17.24 1.17 6.19
N LYS A 24 -16.47 0.92 7.24
CA LYS A 24 -16.13 -0.41 7.75
C LYS A 24 -15.61 -1.35 6.67
N CYS A 25 -14.72 -0.86 5.82
CA CYS A 25 -14.16 -1.62 4.72
C CYS A 25 -12.62 -1.71 4.76
N GLY A 26 -12.04 -1.63 5.94
CA GLY A 26 -10.61 -1.75 6.15
C GLY A 26 -10.02 -3.08 5.69
N SER A 27 -10.77 -4.18 5.83
CA SER A 27 -10.35 -5.50 5.36
C SER A 27 -10.07 -5.57 3.86
N LEU A 28 -10.63 -4.66 3.06
CA LEU A 28 -10.28 -4.56 1.64
C LEU A 28 -8.80 -4.20 1.43
N MET A 29 -8.14 -3.59 2.42
CA MET A 29 -6.72 -3.28 2.35
C MET A 29 -5.86 -4.55 2.37
N GLU A 30 -6.31 -5.61 3.01
CA GLU A 30 -5.60 -6.89 3.09
C GLU A 30 -5.77 -7.73 1.83
N THR A 31 -6.95 -7.63 1.19
CA THR A 31 -7.31 -8.49 0.04
C THR A 31 -6.83 -7.95 -1.30
N LEU A 32 -6.52 -6.67 -1.37
CA LEU A 32 -6.03 -6.06 -2.61
C LEU A 32 -4.52 -6.25 -2.72
N PRO A 33 -4.03 -6.86 -3.80
CA PRO A 33 -2.60 -6.97 -4.04
C PRO A 33 -1.95 -5.58 -4.16
N TRP A 34 -0.69 -5.51 -3.79
CA TRP A 34 0.14 -4.35 -4.11
C TRP A 34 0.59 -4.45 -5.56
N SER A 35 -0.25 -4.04 -6.50
CA SER A 35 0.11 -3.97 -7.89
C SER A 35 0.48 -2.54 -8.28
N GLY A 36 1.48 -2.43 -9.11
CA GLY A 36 1.94 -1.18 -9.70
C GLY A 36 1.75 -1.17 -11.20
N ILE A 37 2.79 -0.79 -11.92
CA ILE A 37 2.76 -0.69 -13.38
C ILE A 37 2.86 -2.09 -13.99
N HIS A 38 2.05 -2.34 -15.01
CA HIS A 38 2.20 -3.51 -15.86
C HIS A 38 3.32 -3.28 -16.88
N ILE A 39 4.20 -4.26 -17.03
CA ILE A 39 5.29 -4.25 -18.01
C ILE A 39 5.22 -5.47 -18.92
N PRO A 40 5.57 -5.34 -20.20
CA PRO A 40 5.44 -6.43 -21.16
C PRO A 40 6.42 -7.58 -20.91
N GLY A 41 7.56 -7.32 -20.26
CA GLY A 41 8.57 -8.33 -19.96
C GLY A 41 9.78 -7.80 -19.22
N LEU A 42 10.63 -8.72 -18.79
CA LEU A 42 11.95 -8.42 -18.23
C LEU A 42 13.02 -8.47 -19.31
N GLU A 43 14.22 -7.97 -19.01
CA GLU A 43 15.39 -7.96 -19.88
C GLU A 43 15.14 -7.25 -21.24
N GLN A 44 14.23 -6.26 -21.22
CA GLN A 44 13.93 -5.42 -22.38
C GLN A 44 13.59 -4.00 -21.93
N PRO A 45 13.82 -3.00 -22.80
CA PRO A 45 13.44 -1.62 -22.49
C PRO A 45 11.92 -1.47 -22.42
N VAL A 46 11.47 -0.57 -21.54
CA VAL A 46 10.05 -0.27 -21.31
C VAL A 46 9.85 1.24 -21.36
N ASP A 47 8.98 1.67 -22.26
CA ASP A 47 8.41 3.00 -22.30
C ASP A 47 7.11 2.99 -21.47
N VAL A 48 7.14 3.62 -20.31
CA VAL A 48 6.03 3.61 -19.34
C VAL A 48 4.98 4.67 -19.65
N ASN A 49 5.40 5.78 -20.24
CA ASN A 49 4.53 6.92 -20.49
C ASN A 49 4.01 7.00 -21.92
N GLY A 50 4.54 6.19 -22.86
CA GLY A 50 4.09 6.12 -24.25
C GLY A 50 4.63 7.25 -25.12
N ASP A 51 5.73 7.90 -24.75
CA ASP A 51 6.32 9.00 -25.51
C ASP A 51 7.33 8.55 -26.59
N GLY A 52 7.60 7.26 -26.66
CA GLY A 52 8.53 6.66 -27.61
C GLY A 52 9.98 6.65 -27.12
N VAL A 53 10.23 7.02 -25.88
CA VAL A 53 11.55 6.94 -25.23
C VAL A 53 11.50 5.87 -24.14
N ASP A 54 12.54 5.04 -24.10
CA ASP A 54 12.66 4.00 -23.09
C ASP A 54 12.96 4.60 -21.72
N ASP A 55 12.04 4.43 -20.75
CA ASP A 55 12.17 4.96 -19.39
C ASP A 55 12.96 4.05 -18.47
N TYR A 56 12.76 2.73 -18.59
CA TYR A 56 13.32 1.73 -17.68
C TYR A 56 13.73 0.45 -18.39
N TYR A 57 14.66 -0.26 -17.74
CA TYR A 57 15.08 -1.62 -18.11
C TYR A 57 15.05 -2.50 -16.85
N PHE A 58 14.11 -3.41 -16.73
CA PHE A 58 13.98 -4.26 -15.56
C PHE A 58 14.72 -5.59 -15.75
N THR A 59 15.58 -5.93 -14.79
CA THR A 59 16.43 -7.13 -14.83
C THR A 59 16.41 -7.87 -13.49
N GLU A 60 16.48 -9.20 -13.53
CA GLU A 60 16.74 -10.02 -12.33
C GLU A 60 18.25 -10.12 -12.04
N GLY A 61 19.08 -9.88 -13.03
CA GLY A 61 20.52 -9.91 -12.93
C GLY A 61 21.12 -8.63 -12.32
N GLU A 62 22.44 -8.55 -12.33
CA GLU A 62 23.14 -7.34 -11.92
C GLU A 62 22.92 -6.21 -12.95
N VAL A 63 22.66 -5.00 -12.46
CA VAL A 63 22.44 -3.80 -13.30
C VAL A 63 23.61 -3.58 -14.28
N THR A 64 24.84 -3.92 -13.86
CA THR A 64 26.04 -3.82 -14.68
C THR A 64 26.07 -4.79 -15.86
N ALA A 65 25.28 -5.88 -15.80
CA ALA A 65 25.14 -6.85 -16.87
C ALA A 65 24.17 -6.40 -17.96
N ALA A 66 23.32 -5.40 -17.67
CA ALA A 66 22.41 -4.83 -18.66
C ALA A 66 23.18 -4.28 -19.88
N PRO A 67 22.56 -4.26 -21.07
CA PRO A 67 23.16 -3.64 -22.25
C PRO A 67 23.63 -2.20 -21.97
N ALA A 68 24.76 -1.82 -22.51
CA ALA A 68 25.41 -0.54 -22.21
C ALA A 68 24.48 0.68 -22.42
N ALA A 69 23.56 0.58 -23.39
CA ALA A 69 22.59 1.64 -23.69
C ALA A 69 21.55 1.85 -22.55
N TYR A 70 21.29 0.83 -21.74
CA TYR A 70 20.22 0.85 -20.75
C TYR A 70 20.71 0.80 -19.29
N ARG A 71 22.03 0.75 -19.04
CA ARG A 71 22.58 0.65 -17.67
C ARG A 71 22.18 1.80 -16.76
N ASN A 72 21.99 2.98 -17.31
CA ASN A 72 21.61 4.19 -16.57
C ASN A 72 20.12 4.20 -16.15
N ILE A 73 19.28 3.39 -16.81
CA ILE A 73 17.86 3.24 -16.53
C ILE A 73 17.51 1.82 -16.05
N ALA A 74 18.51 0.98 -15.82
CA ALA A 74 18.32 -0.39 -15.36
C ALA A 74 17.94 -0.44 -13.89
N ILE A 75 16.92 -1.24 -13.59
CA ILE A 75 16.43 -1.48 -12.23
C ILE A 75 16.41 -2.98 -11.99
N ARG A 76 17.06 -3.40 -10.90
CA ARG A 76 17.03 -4.79 -10.49
C ARG A 76 15.72 -5.09 -9.76
N VAL A 77 15.06 -6.20 -10.16
CA VAL A 77 13.84 -6.71 -9.54
C VAL A 77 14.09 -8.09 -8.92
N ASN A 78 13.12 -8.59 -8.16
CA ASN A 78 13.13 -9.93 -7.56
C ASN A 78 14.32 -10.18 -6.62
N GLN A 79 14.77 -9.15 -5.90
CA GLN A 79 15.78 -9.30 -4.86
C GLN A 79 15.14 -9.86 -3.57
N ASP A 80 15.91 -10.63 -2.82
CA ASP A 80 15.44 -11.24 -1.58
C ASP A 80 14.98 -10.18 -0.55
N GLY A 81 13.73 -10.32 -0.13
CA GLY A 81 13.14 -9.64 1.02
C GLY A 81 12.45 -8.32 0.71
N VAL A 82 13.16 -7.28 0.33
CA VAL A 82 12.66 -5.91 0.20
C VAL A 82 12.98 -5.35 -1.17
N GLY A 83 12.03 -4.63 -1.76
CA GLY A 83 12.25 -3.94 -3.02
C GLY A 83 11.18 -4.21 -4.07
N LEU A 84 11.55 -4.00 -5.32
CA LEU A 84 10.66 -4.16 -6.45
C LEU A 84 10.67 -5.60 -6.95
N TYR A 85 9.49 -6.17 -7.09
CA TYR A 85 9.25 -7.51 -7.62
C TYR A 85 8.45 -7.43 -8.91
N ALA A 86 8.79 -8.29 -9.87
CA ALA A 86 8.00 -8.51 -11.07
C ALA A 86 7.22 -9.81 -10.90
N GLU A 87 5.92 -9.71 -10.69
CA GLU A 87 5.02 -10.86 -10.54
C GLU A 87 4.32 -11.14 -11.88
N ALA A 88 4.37 -12.40 -12.32
CA ALA A 88 3.77 -12.78 -13.59
C ALA A 88 2.26 -12.48 -13.62
N ASN A 89 1.80 -11.78 -14.66
CA ASN A 89 0.40 -11.47 -14.86
C ASN A 89 -0.31 -12.59 -15.63
N ALA A 90 -1.60 -12.81 -15.33
CA ALA A 90 -2.42 -13.82 -15.99
C ALA A 90 -2.65 -13.56 -17.50
N VAL A 91 -2.54 -12.31 -17.92
CA VAL A 91 -2.78 -11.92 -19.33
C VAL A 91 -1.50 -12.07 -20.15
N ALA A 92 -0.45 -11.47 -19.75
CA ALA A 92 0.93 -11.56 -20.26
C ALA A 92 1.80 -10.55 -19.52
N GLY A 93 3.14 -10.73 -19.55
CA GLY A 93 4.06 -9.80 -18.90
C GLY A 93 4.04 -9.90 -17.38
N TYR A 94 4.34 -8.78 -16.70
CA TYR A 94 4.53 -8.75 -15.26
C TYR A 94 3.89 -7.49 -14.67
N ASP A 95 3.35 -7.61 -13.45
CA ASP A 95 2.96 -6.49 -12.62
C ASP A 95 4.09 -6.18 -11.62
N LEU A 96 4.52 -4.93 -11.57
CA LEU A 96 5.53 -4.51 -10.61
C LEU A 96 4.90 -4.35 -9.23
N VAL A 97 5.46 -5.02 -8.24
CA VAL A 97 4.99 -5.03 -6.85
C VAL A 97 6.13 -4.61 -5.93
N TYR A 98 5.89 -3.66 -5.04
CA TYR A 98 6.89 -3.26 -4.06
C TYR A 98 6.67 -4.00 -2.74
N LYS A 99 7.64 -4.82 -2.33
CA LYS A 99 7.63 -5.56 -1.07
C LYS A 99 8.51 -4.84 -0.04
N THR A 100 7.95 -4.54 1.10
CA THR A 100 8.65 -3.77 2.16
C THR A 100 9.38 -4.64 3.17
N GLY A 101 9.17 -5.96 3.16
CA GLY A 101 9.65 -6.87 4.19
C GLY A 101 8.95 -6.72 5.55
N ALA A 102 8.12 -5.70 5.72
CA ALA A 102 7.42 -5.42 6.97
C ALA A 102 6.09 -6.17 7.12
N GLY A 103 5.84 -7.13 6.24
CA GLY A 103 4.57 -7.85 6.17
C GLY A 103 3.50 -7.13 5.37
N ASP A 104 2.41 -7.81 5.20
CA ASP A 104 1.26 -7.34 4.44
C ASP A 104 0.52 -6.21 5.17
N ARG A 105 -0.33 -5.52 4.43
CA ARG A 105 -1.29 -4.59 5.02
C ARG A 105 -2.16 -5.36 6.00
N TYR A 106 -2.18 -4.92 7.24
CA TYR A 106 -2.91 -5.60 8.29
C TYR A 106 -4.06 -4.73 8.80
N TRP A 107 -5.23 -5.33 8.91
CA TRP A 107 -6.39 -4.73 9.55
C TRP A 107 -6.85 -5.64 10.68
N TYR A 108 -6.89 -5.12 11.91
CA TYR A 108 -7.26 -5.94 13.06
C TYR A 108 -8.64 -6.57 12.89
N PRO A 109 -8.76 -7.91 12.97
CA PRO A 109 -10.01 -8.62 12.73
C PRO A 109 -11.09 -8.32 13.77
N ASP A 110 -10.68 -7.89 14.96
CA ASP A 110 -11.59 -7.47 16.03
C ASP A 110 -12.27 -6.12 15.75
N GLY A 111 -11.80 -5.39 14.76
CA GLY A 111 -12.38 -4.11 14.36
C GLY A 111 -11.96 -2.91 15.21
N ARG A 112 -10.94 -3.04 16.06
CA ARG A 112 -10.45 -1.92 16.91
C ARG A 112 -10.10 -0.68 16.12
N GLN A 113 -9.63 -0.82 14.90
CA GLN A 113 -9.24 0.29 14.02
C GLN A 113 -10.42 1.14 13.54
N TYR A 114 -11.66 0.67 13.67
CA TYR A 114 -12.84 1.47 13.29
C TYR A 114 -13.16 2.58 14.30
N LEU A 115 -12.70 2.44 15.54
CA LEU A 115 -12.90 3.44 16.58
C LEU A 115 -11.54 3.83 17.18
N TYR A 116 -11.28 5.12 17.29
CA TYR A 116 -10.10 5.58 18.02
C TYR A 116 -10.27 5.33 19.53
N PRO A 117 -9.18 5.09 20.26
CA PRO A 117 -9.25 5.05 21.71
C PRO A 117 -9.63 6.44 22.24
N ILE A 118 -10.45 6.46 23.28
CA ILE A 118 -10.73 7.68 24.02
C ILE A 118 -9.45 8.05 24.79
N PRO A 119 -8.91 9.27 24.63
CA PRO A 119 -7.70 9.66 25.34
C PRO A 119 -7.82 9.47 26.85
N ALA A 120 -6.82 8.89 27.49
CA ALA A 120 -6.82 8.62 28.92
C ALA A 120 -7.08 9.88 29.77
N LYS A 121 -6.65 11.04 29.27
CA LYS A 121 -6.95 12.34 29.93
C LYS A 121 -8.46 12.58 30.00
N VAL A 122 -9.19 12.33 28.92
CA VAL A 122 -10.65 12.54 28.87
C VAL A 122 -11.35 11.61 29.87
N ILE A 123 -10.98 10.32 29.89
CA ILE A 123 -11.54 9.34 30.83
C ILE A 123 -11.31 9.81 32.28
N ARG A 124 -10.09 10.26 32.59
CA ARG A 124 -9.73 10.75 33.93
C ARG A 124 -10.48 12.02 34.31
N ASP A 125 -10.63 12.97 33.42
CA ASP A 125 -11.31 14.25 33.67
C ASP A 125 -12.80 13.98 33.94
N TYR A 126 -13.45 13.10 33.23
CA TYR A 126 -14.83 12.67 33.50
C TYR A 126 -14.96 11.96 34.85
N LYS A 127 -14.01 11.07 35.18
CA LYS A 127 -14.00 10.39 36.48
C LYS A 127 -13.86 11.40 37.65
N ASN A 128 -13.02 12.39 37.50
CA ASN A 128 -12.86 13.44 38.49
C ASN A 128 -14.13 14.31 38.66
N ALA A 129 -14.92 14.44 37.60
CA ALA A 129 -16.20 15.12 37.60
C ALA A 129 -17.36 14.23 38.10
N GLY A 130 -17.09 13.00 38.53
CA GLY A 130 -18.10 12.06 39.05
C GLY A 130 -18.84 11.24 37.99
N TYR A 131 -18.36 11.25 36.76
CA TYR A 131 -18.93 10.46 35.67
C TYR A 131 -18.03 9.29 35.31
N THR A 132 -18.64 8.19 34.84
CA THR A 132 -17.89 7.05 34.31
C THR A 132 -18.12 6.94 32.82
N ILE A 133 -17.04 6.93 32.05
CA ILE A 133 -17.06 6.61 30.63
C ILE A 133 -16.14 5.40 30.40
N SER A 134 -16.65 4.42 29.65
CA SER A 134 -15.87 3.26 29.25
C SER A 134 -15.03 3.60 28.03
N GLN A 135 -13.89 2.95 27.91
CA GLN A 135 -13.07 2.98 26.70
C GLN A 135 -13.86 2.37 25.51
N ASN A 136 -13.50 2.75 24.30
CA ASN A 136 -14.00 2.07 23.11
C ASN A 136 -13.58 0.59 23.12
N PRO A 137 -14.44 -0.31 22.59
CA PRO A 137 -14.12 -1.74 22.55
C PRO A 137 -12.72 -2.04 22.03
N TYR A 138 -12.06 -3.02 22.61
CA TYR A 138 -10.72 -3.51 22.23
C TYR A 138 -9.54 -2.61 22.64
N TRP A 139 -9.79 -1.49 23.31
CA TRP A 139 -8.76 -0.58 23.82
C TRP A 139 -8.63 -0.58 25.35
N ASP A 140 -9.37 -1.46 26.02
CA ASP A 140 -9.41 -1.52 27.50
C ASP A 140 -8.16 -2.12 28.14
N ASN A 141 -7.29 -2.77 27.33
CA ASN A 141 -6.16 -3.59 27.81
C ASN A 141 -4.78 -3.06 27.38
N GLU A 142 -4.65 -1.80 26.97
CA GLU A 142 -3.36 -1.18 26.63
C GLU A 142 -2.90 -0.14 27.67
#